data_56ecb3dc390d4294a5cd711a0d321ee5
#
_entry.id   56ecb3dc390d4294a5cd711a0d321ee5
#
_cell.length_a   1.000
_cell.length_b   1.000
_cell.length_c   1.000
_cell.angle_alpha   90.00
_cell.angle_beta   90.00
_cell.angle_gamma   90.00
#
_symmetry.space_group_name_H-M   'P 1'
#
loop_
_entity.id
_entity.type
_entity.pdbx_description
1 polymer ?
#
loop_
_entity_poly.entity_id
_entity_poly.type
_entity_poly.pdbx_seq_one_letter_code
_entity_poly.pdbx_strand_id
1 'polypeptide(L)'
;MKVEAITEQKDIKRIKKLLQDNSRDRLLFILGINTGLRAQDILALKIGDVLECKVGSRISIKEKKTGKDNVIIINSEIYSALEDYLNDIPKISEHYLFKSRKGKNSPLTTYAVMNYIKDWCRKLNIKTHVGAHTLRKTFCYQQRKIHGTSWEVLAKRLNHSSPAITRRYLGIKEEEVEEILMHSI
;
A
#
# COMPACT_ATOMS: atom_id res chain seq x y z
N MET A 1 1.29 0.11 -20.83
CA MET A 1 0.33 1.06 -20.21
C MET A 1 0.78 1.41 -18.81
N LYS A 2 0.56 2.66 -18.36
CA LYS A 2 1.01 3.16 -17.06
C LYS A 2 0.06 2.66 -15.96
N VAL A 3 0.60 2.03 -14.91
CA VAL A 3 -0.19 1.60 -13.75
C VAL A 3 -0.79 2.82 -13.05
N GLU A 4 -2.03 2.70 -12.58
CA GLU A 4 -2.80 3.78 -11.97
C GLU A 4 -3.09 3.54 -10.48
N ALA A 5 -3.53 4.60 -9.79
CA ALA A 5 -4.06 4.54 -8.43
C ALA A 5 -5.55 4.15 -8.45
N ILE A 6 -6.04 3.60 -7.35
CA ILE A 6 -7.48 3.54 -7.07
C ILE A 6 -7.85 4.89 -6.47
N THR A 7 -8.52 5.74 -7.25
CA THR A 7 -8.78 7.14 -6.89
C THR A 7 -10.03 7.31 -6.03
N GLU A 8 -11.07 6.54 -6.33
CA GLU A 8 -12.37 6.68 -5.70
C GLU A 8 -12.41 6.07 -4.28
N GLN A 9 -12.77 6.86 -3.31
CA GLN A 9 -12.95 6.41 -1.91
C GLN A 9 -13.99 5.27 -1.79
N LYS A 10 -15.04 5.33 -2.60
CA LYS A 10 -16.07 4.27 -2.64
C LYS A 10 -15.47 2.93 -3.05
N ASP A 11 -14.52 2.92 -3.99
CA ASP A 11 -13.90 1.68 -4.48
C ASP A 11 -12.92 1.10 -3.45
N ILE A 12 -12.18 1.96 -2.74
CA ILE A 12 -11.36 1.55 -1.61
C ILE A 12 -12.23 0.88 -0.53
N LYS A 13 -13.38 1.49 -0.18
CA LYS A 13 -14.33 0.90 0.78
C LYS A 13 -14.90 -0.44 0.29
N ARG A 14 -15.22 -0.55 -1.00
CA ARG A 14 -15.73 -1.81 -1.59
C ARG A 14 -14.68 -2.92 -1.57
N ILE A 15 -13.40 -2.60 -1.83
CA ILE A 15 -12.31 -3.58 -1.73
C ILE A 15 -12.14 -4.02 -0.27
N LYS A 16 -12.12 -3.10 0.69
CA LYS A 16 -12.06 -3.43 2.12
C LYS A 16 -13.19 -4.40 2.53
N LYS A 17 -14.41 -4.14 2.06
CA LYS A 17 -15.57 -5.02 2.31
C LYS A 17 -15.42 -6.37 1.62
N LEU A 18 -14.94 -6.42 0.38
CA LEU A 18 -14.66 -7.67 -0.34
C LEU A 18 -13.66 -8.57 0.39
N LEU A 19 -12.71 -7.96 1.10
CA LEU A 19 -11.61 -8.64 1.76
C LEU A 19 -11.86 -8.92 3.26
N GLN A 20 -13.04 -8.59 3.79
CA GLN A 20 -13.32 -8.72 5.22
C GLN A 20 -13.11 -10.15 5.77
N ASP A 21 -13.43 -11.16 4.97
CA ASP A 21 -13.32 -12.58 5.34
C ASP A 21 -12.02 -13.24 4.84
N ASN A 22 -11.06 -12.43 4.36
CA ASN A 22 -9.73 -12.87 3.95
C ASN A 22 -8.67 -11.99 4.63
N SER A 23 -8.34 -12.32 5.87
CA SER A 23 -7.45 -11.53 6.74
C SER A 23 -6.09 -11.22 6.12
N ARG A 24 -5.47 -12.19 5.40
CA ARG A 24 -4.19 -12.00 4.70
C ARG A 24 -4.29 -10.92 3.62
N ASP A 25 -5.25 -11.05 2.74
CA ASP A 25 -5.41 -10.14 1.60
C ASP A 25 -5.87 -8.76 2.07
N ARG A 26 -6.71 -8.72 3.13
CA ARG A 26 -7.11 -7.49 3.81
C ARG A 26 -5.89 -6.76 4.39
N LEU A 27 -5.03 -7.45 5.16
CA LEU A 27 -3.81 -6.86 5.70
C LEU A 27 -2.88 -6.35 4.59
N LEU A 28 -2.68 -7.13 3.53
CA LEU A 28 -1.86 -6.74 2.39
C LEU A 28 -2.37 -5.45 1.73
N PHE A 29 -3.67 -5.36 1.51
CA PHE A 29 -4.31 -4.17 0.95
C PHE A 29 -4.15 -2.96 1.88
N ILE A 30 -4.49 -3.12 3.16
CA ILE A 30 -4.40 -2.06 4.18
C ILE A 30 -2.97 -1.55 4.34
N LEU A 31 -1.97 -2.44 4.47
CA LEU A 31 -0.56 -2.03 4.51
C LEU A 31 -0.17 -1.26 3.25
N GLY A 32 -0.56 -1.74 2.08
CA GLY A 32 -0.20 -1.09 0.82
C GLY A 32 -0.71 0.34 0.70
N ILE A 33 -1.99 0.57 1.04
CA ILE A 33 -2.63 1.89 0.91
C ILE A 33 -2.38 2.84 2.10
N ASN A 34 -1.87 2.34 3.23
CA ASN A 34 -1.59 3.15 4.42
C ASN A 34 -0.10 3.47 4.58
N THR A 35 0.79 2.68 3.99
CA THR A 35 2.24 2.89 4.14
C THR A 35 2.89 3.51 2.91
N GLY A 36 2.34 3.30 1.72
CA GLY A 36 2.95 3.73 0.47
C GLY A 36 4.28 3.03 0.15
N LEU A 37 4.58 1.90 0.81
CA LEU A 37 5.77 1.09 0.51
C LEU A 37 5.64 0.37 -0.84
N ARG A 38 6.77 -0.07 -1.38
CA ARG A 38 6.74 -1.00 -2.52
C ARG A 38 6.27 -2.37 -2.06
N ALA A 39 5.54 -3.07 -2.92
CA ALA A 39 5.06 -4.42 -2.59
C ALA A 39 6.19 -5.36 -2.12
N GLN A 40 7.34 -5.32 -2.77
CA GLN A 40 8.50 -6.14 -2.37
C GLN A 40 9.02 -5.86 -0.95
N ASP A 41 8.87 -4.62 -0.46
CA ASP A 41 9.31 -4.24 0.89
C ASP A 41 8.28 -4.71 1.93
N ILE A 42 6.98 -4.61 1.64
CA ILE A 42 5.90 -5.19 2.46
C ILE A 42 6.04 -6.72 2.54
N LEU A 43 6.33 -7.37 1.42
CA LEU A 43 6.49 -8.83 1.36
C LEU A 43 7.75 -9.35 2.06
N ALA A 44 8.70 -8.46 2.37
CA ALA A 44 9.90 -8.81 3.12
C ALA A 44 9.68 -8.89 4.63
N LEU A 45 8.57 -8.35 5.14
CA LEU A 45 8.23 -8.40 6.57
C LEU A 45 8.10 -9.84 7.05
N LYS A 46 8.63 -10.07 8.24
CA LYS A 46 8.45 -11.32 8.98
C LYS A 46 7.40 -11.16 10.07
N ILE A 47 6.88 -12.27 10.54
CA ILE A 47 5.92 -12.27 11.65
C ILE A 47 6.56 -11.63 12.89
N GLY A 48 7.83 -11.92 13.19
CA GLY A 48 8.56 -11.34 14.31
C GLY A 48 8.65 -9.81 14.28
N ASP A 49 8.63 -9.20 13.08
CA ASP A 49 8.69 -7.73 12.96
C ASP A 49 7.41 -7.05 13.49
N VAL A 50 6.31 -7.80 13.61
CA VAL A 50 4.97 -7.25 13.89
C VAL A 50 4.29 -7.82 15.14
N LEU A 51 4.80 -8.90 15.73
CA LEU A 51 4.14 -9.63 16.82
C LEU A 51 3.82 -8.75 18.03
N GLU A 52 4.75 -7.89 18.42
CA GLU A 52 4.63 -7.03 19.60
C GLU A 52 4.14 -5.61 19.26
N CYS A 53 3.72 -5.38 18.00
CA CYS A 53 3.29 -4.07 17.58
C CYS A 53 1.94 -3.68 18.17
N LYS A 54 1.82 -2.40 18.53
CA LYS A 54 0.61 -1.73 18.97
C LYS A 54 0.37 -0.51 18.07
N VAL A 55 -0.77 0.13 18.19
CA VAL A 55 -1.02 1.42 17.52
C VAL A 55 0.07 2.41 17.93
N GLY A 56 0.69 3.06 16.95
CA GLY A 56 1.82 3.96 17.13
C GLY A 56 3.20 3.30 17.03
N SER A 57 3.30 1.97 17.06
CA SER A 57 4.59 1.26 16.90
C SER A 57 5.28 1.61 15.59
N ARG A 58 6.62 1.64 15.62
CA ARG A 58 7.49 1.96 14.48
C ARG A 58 8.29 0.71 14.10
N ILE A 59 8.20 0.32 12.84
CA ILE A 59 9.00 -0.77 12.28
C ILE A 59 9.98 -0.13 11.29
N SER A 60 11.29 -0.21 11.59
CA SER A 60 12.33 0.23 10.67
C SER A 60 12.56 -0.83 9.60
N ILE A 61 12.61 -0.40 8.35
CA ILE A 61 12.88 -1.29 7.21
C ILE A 61 13.94 -0.71 6.30
N LYS A 62 14.65 -1.56 5.59
CA LYS A 62 15.57 -1.17 4.53
C LYS A 62 14.96 -1.55 3.16
N GLU A 63 14.72 -0.55 2.32
CA GLU A 63 14.11 -0.79 1.00
C GLU A 63 15.00 -1.66 0.12
N LYS A 64 14.48 -2.76 -0.39
CA LYS A 64 15.23 -3.71 -1.24
C LYS A 64 15.77 -3.08 -2.53
N LYS A 65 15.02 -2.16 -3.13
CA LYS A 65 15.38 -1.55 -4.41
C LYS A 65 16.44 -0.44 -4.27
N THR A 66 16.41 0.33 -3.19
CA THR A 66 17.20 1.56 -3.06
C THR A 66 18.27 1.46 -1.97
N GLY A 67 18.16 0.47 -1.08
CA GLY A 67 18.99 0.35 0.12
C GLY A 67 18.73 1.45 1.17
N LYS A 68 17.78 2.35 0.93
CA LYS A 68 17.46 3.45 1.86
C LYS A 68 16.61 2.98 3.02
N ASP A 69 16.81 3.62 4.17
CA ASP A 69 15.96 3.39 5.33
C ASP A 69 14.57 3.96 5.11
N ASN A 70 13.59 3.28 5.66
CA ASN A 70 12.19 3.67 5.65
C ASN A 70 11.52 3.15 6.94
N VAL A 71 10.29 3.57 7.21
CA VAL A 71 9.56 3.23 8.42
C VAL A 71 8.11 2.88 8.11
N ILE A 72 7.56 1.94 8.86
CA ILE A 72 6.12 1.71 8.96
C ILE A 72 5.67 2.24 10.32
N ILE A 73 4.60 3.04 10.33
CA ILE A 73 3.87 3.39 11.55
C ILE A 73 2.58 2.57 11.55
N ILE A 74 2.36 1.83 12.62
CA ILE A 74 1.15 1.04 12.81
C ILE A 74 0.03 1.98 13.23
N ASN A 75 -0.84 2.36 12.30
CA ASN A 75 -2.07 3.07 12.64
C ASN A 75 -3.18 2.08 13.08
N SER A 76 -4.30 2.60 13.57
CA SER A 76 -5.41 1.77 14.08
C SER A 76 -5.96 0.79 13.05
N GLU A 77 -6.01 1.17 11.76
CA GLU A 77 -6.52 0.31 10.70
C GLU A 77 -5.54 -0.83 10.37
N ILE A 78 -4.23 -0.52 10.31
CA ILE A 78 -3.19 -1.54 10.15
C ILE A 78 -3.22 -2.50 11.34
N TYR A 79 -3.33 -1.97 12.56
CA TYR A 79 -3.35 -2.78 13.78
C TYR A 79 -4.51 -3.77 13.78
N SER A 80 -5.75 -3.31 13.52
CA SER A 80 -6.91 -4.19 13.43
C SER A 80 -6.74 -5.30 12.39
N ALA A 81 -6.27 -4.95 11.18
CA ALA A 81 -6.04 -5.94 10.13
C ALA A 81 -4.91 -6.93 10.47
N LEU A 82 -3.91 -6.47 11.22
CA LEU A 82 -2.79 -7.28 11.69
C LEU A 82 -3.23 -8.27 12.76
N GLU A 83 -4.01 -7.83 13.75
CA GLU A 83 -4.56 -8.72 14.78
C GLU A 83 -5.40 -9.84 14.16
N ASP A 84 -6.34 -9.48 13.25
CA ASP A 84 -7.17 -10.47 12.57
C ASP A 84 -6.31 -11.53 11.85
N TYR A 85 -5.29 -11.09 11.12
CA TYR A 85 -4.44 -12.02 10.38
C TYR A 85 -3.54 -12.86 11.28
N LEU A 86 -2.95 -12.28 12.34
CA LEU A 86 -2.10 -13.02 13.30
C LEU A 86 -2.87 -14.07 14.11
N ASN A 87 -4.19 -13.92 14.24
CA ASN A 87 -5.04 -14.93 14.87
C ASN A 87 -5.31 -16.12 13.95
N ASP A 88 -5.17 -15.95 12.65
CA ASP A 88 -5.42 -16.98 11.64
C ASP A 88 -4.18 -17.81 11.29
N ILE A 89 -2.99 -17.45 11.78
CA ILE A 89 -1.74 -18.08 11.37
C ILE A 89 -0.85 -18.47 12.57
N PRO A 90 0.02 -19.49 12.41
CA PRO A 90 1.05 -19.80 13.40
C PRO A 90 2.02 -18.62 13.59
N LYS A 91 2.24 -18.21 14.85
CA LYS A 91 3.08 -17.05 15.22
C LYS A 91 4.57 -17.43 15.27
N ILE A 92 5.12 -17.89 14.14
CA ILE A 92 6.55 -18.25 14.02
C ILE A 92 7.33 -17.04 13.52
N SER A 93 8.14 -16.45 14.38
CA SER A 93 8.83 -15.15 14.14
C SER A 93 9.65 -15.12 12.85
N GLU A 94 10.32 -16.20 12.47
CA GLU A 94 11.17 -16.26 11.27
C GLU A 94 10.38 -16.40 9.97
N HIS A 95 9.10 -16.74 10.04
CA HIS A 95 8.26 -16.85 8.85
C HIS A 95 7.96 -15.48 8.26
N TYR A 96 7.90 -15.43 6.92
CA TYR A 96 7.40 -14.24 6.25
C TYR A 96 5.94 -13.97 6.61
N LEU A 97 5.60 -12.70 6.87
CA LEU A 97 4.24 -12.28 7.17
C LEU A 97 3.28 -12.66 6.05
N PHE A 98 3.68 -12.46 4.80
CA PHE A 98 2.94 -12.87 3.61
C PHE A 98 3.60 -14.09 2.96
N LYS A 99 3.54 -15.21 3.65
CA LYS A 99 4.16 -16.48 3.21
C LYS A 99 3.46 -17.05 1.98
N SER A 100 4.26 -17.51 1.02
CA SER A 100 3.78 -18.30 -0.12
C SER A 100 3.40 -19.71 0.31
N ARG A 101 2.43 -20.30 -0.39
CA ARG A 101 2.13 -21.74 -0.26
C ARG A 101 3.19 -22.62 -0.90
N LYS A 102 4.06 -22.06 -1.73
CA LYS A 102 5.18 -22.76 -2.38
C LYS A 102 6.46 -22.61 -1.54
N GLY A 103 7.16 -23.72 -1.34
CA GLY A 103 8.40 -23.75 -0.55
C GLY A 103 8.19 -23.75 0.97
N LYS A 104 9.27 -23.96 1.72
CA LYS A 104 9.23 -24.08 3.19
C LYS A 104 8.92 -22.75 3.88
N ASN A 105 9.63 -21.67 3.48
CA ASN A 105 9.44 -20.32 4.01
C ASN A 105 9.86 -19.29 2.94
N SER A 106 9.00 -19.04 1.97
CA SER A 106 9.21 -18.03 0.93
C SER A 106 8.09 -17.02 0.96
N PRO A 107 8.36 -15.71 0.70
CA PRO A 107 7.31 -14.71 0.65
C PRO A 107 6.48 -14.85 -0.64
N LEU A 108 5.31 -14.24 -0.65
CA LEU A 108 4.58 -13.99 -1.89
C LEU A 108 5.44 -13.19 -2.88
N THR A 109 5.18 -13.36 -4.16
CA THR A 109 5.85 -12.56 -5.20
C THR A 109 5.06 -11.28 -5.50
N THR A 110 5.74 -10.26 -6.00
CA THR A 110 5.08 -9.03 -6.48
C THR A 110 4.12 -9.31 -7.64
N TYR A 111 4.38 -10.35 -8.42
CA TYR A 111 3.47 -10.84 -9.46
C TYR A 111 2.17 -11.40 -8.87
N ALA A 112 2.26 -12.17 -7.78
CA ALA A 112 1.07 -12.66 -7.08
C ALA A 112 0.22 -11.49 -6.53
N VAL A 113 0.87 -10.49 -5.91
CA VAL A 113 0.19 -9.28 -5.42
C VAL A 113 -0.51 -8.55 -6.56
N MET A 114 0.15 -8.37 -7.71
CA MET A 114 -0.47 -7.77 -8.90
C MET A 114 -1.73 -8.52 -9.33
N ASN A 115 -1.68 -9.85 -9.34
CA ASN A 115 -2.83 -10.67 -9.73
C ASN A 115 -3.98 -10.58 -8.72
N TYR A 116 -3.68 -10.50 -7.41
CA TYR A 116 -4.70 -10.27 -6.38
C TYR A 116 -5.40 -8.92 -6.60
N ILE A 117 -4.64 -7.85 -6.79
CA ILE A 117 -5.22 -6.52 -7.05
C ILE A 117 -6.10 -6.53 -8.31
N LYS A 118 -5.64 -7.18 -9.39
CA LYS A 118 -6.42 -7.35 -10.62
C LYS A 118 -7.74 -8.09 -10.38
N ASP A 119 -7.70 -9.18 -9.60
CA ASP A 119 -8.89 -9.96 -9.29
C ASP A 119 -9.89 -9.17 -8.43
N TRP A 120 -9.43 -8.45 -7.40
CA TRP A 120 -10.29 -7.60 -6.59
C TRP A 120 -10.96 -6.51 -7.43
N CYS A 121 -10.21 -5.81 -8.28
CA CYS A 121 -10.76 -4.79 -9.16
C CYS A 121 -11.75 -5.38 -10.18
N ARG A 122 -11.45 -6.54 -10.76
CA ARG A 122 -12.33 -7.26 -11.68
C ARG A 122 -13.66 -7.64 -11.02
N LYS A 123 -13.61 -8.25 -9.81
CA LYS A 123 -14.81 -8.64 -9.05
C LYS A 123 -15.72 -7.45 -8.72
N LEU A 124 -15.16 -6.28 -8.58
CA LEU A 124 -15.89 -5.05 -8.25
C LEU A 124 -16.16 -4.14 -9.46
N ASN A 125 -15.82 -4.58 -10.67
CA ASN A 125 -15.94 -3.77 -11.88
C ASN A 125 -15.21 -2.41 -11.81
N ILE A 126 -14.07 -2.36 -11.11
CA ILE A 126 -13.24 -1.16 -11.01
C ILE A 126 -12.39 -1.08 -12.28
N LYS A 127 -12.66 -0.08 -13.13
CA LYS A 127 -11.97 0.15 -14.40
C LYS A 127 -10.70 0.97 -14.17
N THR A 128 -9.63 0.33 -13.72
CA THR A 128 -8.33 0.98 -13.44
C THR A 128 -7.20 0.07 -13.92
N HIS A 129 -6.19 0.64 -14.55
CA HIS A 129 -4.99 -0.10 -14.93
C HIS A 129 -4.13 -0.42 -13.71
N VAL A 130 -4.37 -1.60 -13.13
CA VAL A 130 -3.71 -2.02 -11.89
C VAL A 130 -2.45 -2.85 -12.12
N GLY A 131 -1.50 -2.72 -11.20
CA GLY A 131 -0.23 -3.44 -11.19
C GLY A 131 0.42 -3.42 -9.81
N ALA A 132 1.68 -3.87 -9.72
CA ALA A 132 2.42 -3.96 -8.45
C ALA A 132 2.59 -2.62 -7.71
N HIS A 133 2.44 -1.49 -8.41
CA HIS A 133 2.55 -0.15 -7.84
C HIS A 133 1.21 0.50 -7.49
N THR A 134 0.07 -0.14 -7.79
CA THR A 134 -1.26 0.46 -7.58
C THR A 134 -1.48 0.87 -6.13
N LEU A 135 -1.19 0.01 -5.15
CA LEU A 135 -1.41 0.33 -3.74
C LEU A 135 -0.57 1.54 -3.29
N ARG A 136 0.69 1.58 -3.69
CA ARG A 136 1.59 2.71 -3.40
C ARG A 136 1.12 4.00 -4.09
N LYS A 137 0.61 3.92 -5.32
CA LYS A 137 0.01 5.07 -6.00
C LYS A 137 -1.28 5.51 -5.34
N THR A 138 -2.11 4.57 -4.90
CA THR A 138 -3.33 4.84 -4.14
C THR A 138 -3.01 5.61 -2.86
N PHE A 139 -2.02 5.15 -2.06
CA PHE A 139 -1.55 5.91 -0.90
C PHE A 139 -1.19 7.34 -1.27
N CYS A 140 -0.33 7.51 -2.28
CA CYS A 140 0.15 8.84 -2.68
C CYS A 140 -1.00 9.75 -3.15
N TYR A 141 -1.92 9.22 -3.95
CA TYR A 141 -3.08 9.95 -4.44
C TYR A 141 -4.00 10.38 -3.30
N GLN A 142 -4.35 9.46 -2.40
CA GLN A 142 -5.24 9.76 -1.28
C GLN A 142 -4.62 10.77 -0.30
N GLN A 143 -3.33 10.63 0.00
CA GLN A 143 -2.61 11.63 0.82
C GLN A 143 -2.63 13.01 0.18
N ARG A 144 -2.45 13.09 -1.14
CA ARG A 144 -2.48 14.38 -1.85
C ARG A 144 -3.90 14.96 -1.90
N LYS A 145 -4.90 14.17 -2.30
CA LYS A 145 -6.28 14.65 -2.53
C LYS A 145 -7.09 14.87 -1.25
N ILE A 146 -6.94 14.00 -0.25
CA ILE A 146 -7.74 14.06 0.98
C ILE A 146 -7.06 14.94 2.05
N HIS A 147 -5.73 14.80 2.18
CA HIS A 147 -5.00 15.47 3.28
C HIS A 147 -4.16 16.67 2.80
N GLY A 148 -4.19 17.01 1.52
CA GLY A 148 -3.42 18.12 0.97
C GLY A 148 -1.90 17.98 1.12
N THR A 149 -1.40 16.76 1.39
CA THR A 149 0.02 16.52 1.66
C THR A 149 0.91 17.07 0.55
N SER A 150 1.93 17.87 0.88
CA SER A 150 2.81 18.49 -0.11
C SER A 150 3.64 17.45 -0.89
N TRP A 151 4.08 17.85 -2.08
CA TRP A 151 4.89 16.98 -2.94
C TRP A 151 6.25 16.65 -2.33
N GLU A 152 6.80 17.55 -1.52
CA GLU A 152 8.05 17.42 -0.79
C GLU A 152 7.93 16.29 0.27
N VAL A 153 6.85 16.33 1.05
CA VAL A 153 6.57 15.31 2.08
C VAL A 153 6.32 13.95 1.43
N LEU A 154 5.55 13.91 0.35
CA LEU A 154 5.32 12.68 -0.41
C LEU A 154 6.61 12.14 -1.03
N ALA A 155 7.47 13.01 -1.60
CA ALA A 155 8.76 12.61 -2.15
C ALA A 155 9.66 12.00 -1.06
N LYS A 156 9.72 12.64 0.10
CA LYS A 156 10.45 12.11 1.28
C LYS A 156 9.90 10.76 1.70
N ARG A 157 8.56 10.63 1.85
CA ARG A 157 7.90 9.37 2.21
C ARG A 157 8.20 8.24 1.23
N LEU A 158 8.21 8.54 -0.05
CA LEU A 158 8.45 7.57 -1.12
C LEU A 158 9.94 7.34 -1.41
N ASN A 159 10.86 7.97 -0.70
CA ASN A 159 12.30 7.95 -0.97
C ASN A 159 12.65 8.34 -2.43
N HIS A 160 11.87 9.24 -3.03
CA HIS A 160 12.18 9.83 -4.33
C HIS A 160 13.22 10.94 -4.17
N SER A 161 14.09 11.11 -5.16
CA SER A 161 15.16 12.11 -5.11
C SER A 161 14.65 13.54 -5.32
N SER A 162 13.42 13.73 -5.82
CA SER A 162 12.79 15.05 -5.94
C SER A 162 11.26 14.97 -5.97
N PRO A 163 10.57 16.08 -5.63
CA PRO A 163 9.12 16.22 -5.79
C PRO A 163 8.66 16.02 -7.24
N ALA A 164 9.47 16.45 -8.23
CA ALA A 164 9.16 16.27 -9.65
C ALA A 164 9.01 14.80 -10.06
N ILE A 165 9.81 13.90 -9.46
CA ILE A 165 9.65 12.46 -9.67
C ILE A 165 8.31 11.97 -9.11
N THR A 166 7.91 12.47 -7.95
CA THR A 166 6.62 12.09 -7.32
C THR A 166 5.44 12.58 -8.16
N ARG A 167 5.49 13.81 -8.67
CA ARG A 167 4.47 14.35 -9.59
C ARG A 167 4.35 13.49 -10.84
N ARG A 168 5.48 13.16 -11.50
CA ARG A 168 5.50 12.28 -12.68
C ARG A 168 5.02 10.87 -12.36
N TYR A 169 5.36 10.36 -11.17
CA TYR A 169 4.97 9.03 -10.71
C TYR A 169 3.44 8.92 -10.53
N LEU A 170 2.83 9.89 -9.88
CA LEU A 170 1.39 9.93 -9.69
C LEU A 170 0.66 10.30 -10.98
N GLY A 171 1.17 11.24 -11.72
CA GLY A 171 0.54 11.91 -12.84
C GLY A 171 -0.26 13.11 -12.33
N ILE A 172 -0.04 14.30 -12.90
CA ILE A 172 -0.96 15.42 -12.75
C ILE A 172 -2.04 15.19 -13.79
N LYS A 173 -3.30 15.16 -13.38
CA LYS A 173 -4.42 15.11 -14.28
C LYS A 173 -4.73 16.53 -14.76
N GLU A 174 -5.18 16.68 -16.00
CA GLU A 174 -5.65 17.97 -16.55
C GLU A 174 -6.74 18.58 -15.65
N GLU A 175 -7.61 17.73 -15.11
CA GLU A 175 -8.64 18.10 -14.12
C GLU A 175 -8.10 18.92 -12.93
N GLU A 176 -6.86 18.67 -12.47
CA GLU A 176 -6.25 19.44 -11.37
C GLU A 176 -5.84 20.83 -11.81
N VAL A 177 -5.52 21.02 -13.09
CA VAL A 177 -5.23 22.34 -13.66
C VAL A 177 -6.53 23.11 -13.87
N GLU A 178 -7.57 22.46 -14.38
CA GLU A 178 -8.89 23.07 -14.57
C GLU A 178 -9.50 23.50 -13.22
N GLU A 179 -9.34 22.67 -12.17
CA GLU A 179 -9.86 22.95 -10.82
C GLU A 179 -9.33 24.30 -10.28
N ILE A 180 -8.01 24.57 -10.43
CA ILE A 180 -7.44 25.85 -9.96
C ILE A 180 -7.91 27.06 -10.79
N LEU A 181 -8.24 26.87 -12.06
CA LEU A 181 -8.76 27.92 -12.93
C LEU A 181 -10.21 28.32 -12.58
N MET A 182 -10.93 27.46 -11.87
CA MET A 182 -12.28 27.75 -11.37
C MET A 182 -12.28 28.54 -10.05
N HIS A 183 -11.12 28.71 -9.41
CA HIS A 183 -11.04 29.52 -8.19
C HIS A 183 -11.07 31.01 -8.54
N SER A 184 -12.01 31.74 -7.95
CA SER A 184 -12.01 33.20 -7.98
C SER A 184 -10.97 33.74 -7.00
N ILE A 185 -10.22 34.77 -7.40
CA ILE A 185 -9.24 35.50 -6.58
C ILE A 185 -9.87 36.76 -6.04
#